data_68fb479d4ac329591ca432e3af1686db
#
_entry.id   68fb479d4ac329591ca432e3af1686db
#
_cell.length_a   1.000
_cell.length_b   1.000
_cell.length_c   1.000
_cell.angle_alpha   90.00
_cell.angle_beta   90.00
_cell.angle_gamma   90.00
#
_symmetry.space_group_name_H-M   'P 1'
#
loop_
_entity.id
_entity.type
_entity.pdbx_description
1 polymer ?
#
loop_
_entity_poly.entity_id
_entity_poly.type
_entity_poly.pdbx_seq_one_letter_code
_entity_poly.pdbx_strand_id
1 'polypeptide(L)'
;MTQPPQSMIDAAIGEATRSPCAKSQRGVVLYRLVQYEGRGGHAYFIGSGHNGPPDDGACDGSAACREFCGRRCVHAEVRAIRAAIWLRGDGVSDLEAIHVKVADGKLAAGGGPSCWQCSREVLDVGLAGFWLYEQVPCRCVAYYATCPECPEASASRPITVHHGCGLHDEGGIIKGAVTGRWARYTAAEFHAATLKACGMPEFKPWRQAE
;
A
#
# COMPACT_ATOMS: atom_id res chain seq x y z
N MET A 1 -10.80 7.33 -10.85
CA MET A 1 -10.86 7.23 -9.38
C MET A 1 -9.52 7.64 -8.81
N THR A 2 -9.51 8.45 -7.75
CA THR A 2 -8.30 8.93 -7.08
C THR A 2 -7.87 8.06 -5.90
N GLN A 3 -8.75 7.16 -5.45
CA GLN A 3 -8.52 6.21 -4.36
C GLN A 3 -9.41 4.98 -4.54
N PRO A 4 -9.06 3.84 -3.87
CA PRO A 4 -9.90 2.66 -3.84
C PRO A 4 -11.23 2.90 -3.10
N PRO A 5 -12.24 2.02 -3.27
CA PRO A 5 -13.47 2.08 -2.48
C PRO A 5 -13.19 1.95 -0.98
N GLN A 6 -13.81 2.80 -0.16
CA GLN A 6 -13.56 2.85 1.28
C GLN A 6 -13.81 1.49 1.96
N SER A 7 -14.88 0.80 1.60
CA SER A 7 -15.19 -0.54 2.14
C SER A 7 -14.09 -1.56 1.89
N MET A 8 -13.38 -1.47 0.75
CA MET A 8 -12.26 -2.35 0.44
C MET A 8 -10.99 -1.95 1.18
N ILE A 9 -10.80 -0.64 1.43
CA ILE A 9 -9.72 -0.15 2.31
C ILE A 9 -9.92 -0.68 3.72
N ASP A 10 -11.13 -0.55 4.27
CA ASP A 10 -11.46 -1.01 5.62
C ASP A 10 -11.29 -2.53 5.75
N ALA A 11 -11.70 -3.29 4.73
CA ALA A 11 -11.48 -4.73 4.68
C ALA A 11 -9.99 -5.09 4.65
N ALA A 12 -9.16 -4.34 3.90
CA ALA A 12 -7.72 -4.57 3.83
C ALA A 12 -7.03 -4.23 5.17
N ILE A 13 -7.47 -3.18 5.86
CA ILE A 13 -7.00 -2.83 7.21
C ILE A 13 -7.38 -3.95 8.20
N GLY A 14 -8.64 -4.40 8.17
CA GLY A 14 -9.10 -5.53 8.98
C GLY A 14 -8.27 -6.78 8.74
N GLU A 15 -7.95 -7.10 7.50
CA GLU A 15 -7.09 -8.24 7.16
C GLU A 15 -5.66 -8.04 7.67
N ALA A 16 -5.09 -6.85 7.53
CA ALA A 16 -3.75 -6.55 8.04
C ALA A 16 -3.64 -6.70 9.55
N THR A 17 -4.67 -6.31 10.31
CA THR A 17 -4.69 -6.44 11.78
C THR A 17 -4.73 -7.89 12.25
N ARG A 18 -5.14 -8.84 11.42
CA ARG A 18 -5.08 -10.27 11.70
C ARG A 18 -3.67 -10.86 11.56
N SER A 19 -2.76 -10.11 10.93
CA SER A 19 -1.38 -10.58 10.76
C SER A 19 -0.69 -10.78 12.11
N PRO A 20 -0.14 -11.96 12.38
CA PRO A 20 0.65 -12.22 13.58
C PRO A 20 2.05 -11.61 13.53
N CYS A 21 2.41 -10.93 12.43
CA CYS A 21 3.76 -10.40 12.22
C CYS A 21 4.06 -9.21 13.14
N ALA A 22 4.91 -9.40 14.12
CA ALA A 22 5.34 -8.33 15.04
C ALA A 22 6.15 -7.21 14.37
N LYS A 23 6.73 -7.47 13.20
CA LYS A 23 7.56 -6.48 12.48
C LYS A 23 6.74 -5.55 11.60
N SER A 24 5.73 -6.09 10.90
CA SER A 24 4.97 -5.33 9.91
C SER A 24 3.69 -6.07 9.57
N GLN A 25 2.58 -5.57 10.03
CA GLN A 25 1.26 -6.10 9.70
C GLN A 25 0.84 -5.58 8.32
N ARG A 26 0.60 -6.50 7.39
CA ARG A 26 0.20 -6.19 6.03
C ARG A 26 -1.01 -7.00 5.63
N GLY A 27 -1.93 -6.38 4.91
CA GLY A 27 -3.12 -7.02 4.38
C GLY A 27 -3.32 -6.66 2.92
N VAL A 28 -3.88 -7.61 2.17
CA VAL A 28 -4.27 -7.44 0.78
C VAL A 28 -5.71 -7.90 0.62
N VAL A 29 -6.48 -7.11 -0.10
CA VAL A 29 -7.84 -7.47 -0.55
C VAL A 29 -7.87 -7.41 -2.07
N LEU A 30 -8.40 -8.46 -2.69
CA LEU A 30 -8.75 -8.49 -4.10
C LEU A 30 -10.24 -8.25 -4.25
N TYR A 31 -10.60 -7.39 -5.20
CA TYR A 31 -11.98 -7.04 -5.47
C TYR A 31 -12.21 -6.80 -6.95
N ARG A 32 -13.45 -6.95 -7.37
CA ARG A 32 -13.93 -6.65 -8.72
C ARG A 32 -14.74 -5.37 -8.72
N LEU A 33 -14.39 -4.46 -9.63
CA LEU A 33 -15.22 -3.28 -9.89
C LEU A 33 -16.21 -3.59 -11.01
N VAL A 34 -17.48 -3.45 -10.72
CA VAL A 34 -18.56 -3.54 -11.72
C VAL A 34 -19.18 -2.16 -11.87
N GLN A 35 -19.11 -1.63 -13.08
CA GLN A 35 -19.73 -0.36 -13.43
C GLN A 35 -21.16 -0.63 -13.93
N TYR A 36 -22.12 0.06 -13.37
CA TYR A 36 -23.51 0.00 -13.83
C TYR A 36 -23.84 1.32 -14.52
N GLU A 37 -24.38 1.25 -15.73
CA GLU A 37 -24.81 2.44 -16.46
C GLU A 37 -25.77 3.27 -15.63
N GLY A 38 -25.43 4.56 -15.39
CA GLY A 38 -26.25 5.51 -14.66
C GLY A 38 -26.36 5.31 -13.14
N ARG A 39 -25.68 4.31 -12.55
CA ARG A 39 -25.81 3.99 -11.11
C ARG A 39 -24.49 3.97 -10.31
N GLY A 40 -23.39 4.34 -10.94
CA GLY A 40 -22.07 4.24 -10.31
C GLY A 40 -21.52 2.81 -10.29
N GLY A 41 -20.33 2.64 -9.68
CA GLY A 41 -19.66 1.36 -9.60
C GLY A 41 -19.83 0.69 -8.23
N HIS A 42 -19.94 -0.62 -8.21
CA HIS A 42 -19.90 -1.44 -7.01
C HIS A 42 -18.59 -2.25 -6.96
N ALA A 43 -18.00 -2.35 -5.77
CA ALA A 43 -16.85 -3.18 -5.52
C ALA A 43 -17.30 -4.47 -4.81
N TYR A 44 -16.93 -5.60 -5.40
CA TYR A 44 -17.22 -6.92 -4.84
C TYR A 44 -15.94 -7.51 -4.29
N PHE A 45 -15.94 -7.80 -3.00
CA PHE A 45 -14.86 -8.53 -2.35
C PHE A 45 -14.74 -9.94 -2.93
N ILE A 46 -13.52 -10.37 -3.26
CA ILE A 46 -13.27 -11.70 -3.85
C ILE A 46 -12.35 -12.54 -2.97
N GLY A 47 -11.28 -11.94 -2.43
CA GLY A 47 -10.34 -12.67 -1.60
C GLY A 47 -9.47 -11.73 -0.80
N SER A 48 -8.84 -12.26 0.25
CA SER A 48 -7.92 -11.49 1.08
C SER A 48 -6.78 -12.35 1.61
N GLY A 49 -5.77 -11.71 2.13
CA GLY A 49 -4.65 -12.35 2.80
C GLY A 49 -3.87 -11.37 3.63
N HIS A 50 -3.29 -11.85 4.71
CA HIS A 50 -2.32 -11.14 5.52
C HIS A 50 -0.97 -11.84 5.49
N ASN A 51 0.10 -11.13 5.84
CA ASN A 51 1.42 -11.72 5.93
C ASN A 51 1.60 -12.46 7.25
N GLY A 52 2.34 -13.56 7.21
CA GLY A 52 2.63 -14.35 8.40
C GLY A 52 3.18 -15.73 8.06
N PRO A 53 3.49 -16.54 9.07
CA PRO A 53 3.84 -17.94 8.88
C PRO A 53 2.75 -18.71 8.15
N PRO A 54 3.07 -19.83 7.47
CA PRO A 54 2.08 -20.62 6.72
C PRO A 54 0.92 -21.15 7.57
N ASP A 55 1.21 -21.42 8.83
CA ASP A 55 0.32 -22.00 9.84
C ASP A 55 -0.33 -20.95 10.76
N ASP A 56 -0.18 -19.67 10.43
CA ASP A 56 -0.59 -18.52 11.25
C ASP A 56 0.01 -18.53 12.68
N GLY A 57 1.11 -19.26 12.86
CA GLY A 57 1.85 -19.30 14.10
C GLY A 57 2.40 -17.92 14.52
N ALA A 58 2.80 -17.83 15.78
CA ALA A 58 3.29 -16.58 16.36
C ALA A 58 4.58 -16.10 15.66
N CYS A 59 4.63 -14.80 15.41
CA CYS A 59 5.82 -14.10 14.93
C CYS A 59 6.26 -13.12 16.03
N ASP A 60 7.37 -13.41 16.70
CA ASP A 60 7.89 -12.62 17.83
C ASP A 60 8.83 -11.48 17.42
N GLY A 61 9.17 -11.38 16.13
CA GLY A 61 10.10 -10.37 15.61
C GLY A 61 11.56 -10.58 16.03
N SER A 62 11.90 -11.72 16.65
CA SER A 62 13.27 -12.07 17.04
C SER A 62 14.23 -12.16 15.85
N ALA A 63 15.53 -12.25 16.10
CA ALA A 63 16.53 -12.45 15.06
C ALA A 63 16.27 -13.75 14.29
N ALA A 64 15.90 -14.82 14.98
CA ALA A 64 15.52 -16.09 14.38
C ALA A 64 14.27 -15.93 13.49
N CYS A 65 13.23 -15.23 13.98
CA CYS A 65 12.04 -14.92 13.19
C CYS A 65 12.39 -14.14 11.92
N ARG A 66 13.31 -13.17 11.98
CA ARG A 66 13.73 -12.38 10.80
C ARG A 66 14.45 -13.23 9.76
N GLU A 67 15.29 -14.15 10.18
CA GLU A 67 15.94 -15.10 9.27
C GLU A 67 14.93 -16.02 8.59
N PHE A 68 13.94 -16.49 9.33
CA PHE A 68 12.84 -17.30 8.81
C PHE A 68 11.88 -16.51 7.90
N CYS A 69 11.66 -15.23 8.19
CA CYS A 69 10.67 -14.40 7.50
C CYS A 69 10.91 -14.35 5.98
N GLY A 70 12.17 -14.24 5.55
CA GLY A 70 12.53 -14.22 4.13
C GLY A 70 12.35 -15.56 3.40
N ARG A 71 12.17 -16.68 4.12
CA ARG A 71 12.14 -18.03 3.55
C ARG A 71 10.82 -18.77 3.75
N ARG A 72 10.07 -18.46 4.79
CA ARG A 72 8.88 -19.22 5.19
C ARG A 72 7.61 -18.41 5.35
N CYS A 73 7.68 -17.12 5.65
CA CYS A 73 6.48 -16.31 5.75
C CYS A 73 5.82 -16.15 4.39
N VAL A 74 4.54 -16.40 4.35
CA VAL A 74 3.71 -16.13 3.17
C VAL A 74 3.33 -14.66 3.19
N HIS A 75 3.54 -13.97 2.09
CA HIS A 75 3.19 -12.57 1.96
C HIS A 75 1.69 -12.40 1.69
N ALA A 76 1.16 -11.25 2.07
CA ALA A 76 -0.27 -10.96 1.99
C ALA A 76 -0.79 -11.06 0.54
N GLU A 77 -0.01 -10.62 -0.42
CA GLU A 77 -0.35 -10.67 -1.85
C GLU A 77 -0.56 -12.09 -2.32
N VAL A 78 0.37 -12.99 -1.99
CA VAL A 78 0.33 -14.41 -2.40
C VAL A 78 -0.88 -15.12 -1.79
N ARG A 79 -1.17 -14.85 -0.50
CA ARG A 79 -2.36 -15.43 0.16
C ARG A 79 -3.64 -14.94 -0.48
N ALA A 80 -3.76 -13.64 -0.73
CA ALA A 80 -4.94 -13.05 -1.33
C ALA A 80 -5.19 -13.58 -2.76
N ILE A 81 -4.14 -13.65 -3.59
CA ILE A 81 -4.23 -14.20 -4.95
C ILE A 81 -4.68 -15.66 -4.90
N ARG A 82 -4.06 -16.49 -4.07
CA ARG A 82 -4.43 -17.91 -3.93
C ARG A 82 -5.87 -18.09 -3.44
N ALA A 83 -6.30 -17.29 -2.46
CA ALA A 83 -7.68 -17.31 -1.99
C ALA A 83 -8.67 -16.96 -3.11
N ALA A 84 -8.38 -15.92 -3.89
CA ALA A 84 -9.23 -15.51 -5.00
C ALA A 84 -9.28 -16.55 -6.12
N ILE A 85 -8.16 -17.16 -6.49
CA ILE A 85 -8.10 -18.22 -7.49
C ILE A 85 -8.91 -19.44 -7.03
N TRP A 86 -8.75 -19.83 -5.75
CA TRP A 86 -9.46 -20.97 -5.19
C TRP A 86 -10.98 -20.75 -5.17
N LEU A 87 -11.42 -19.53 -4.84
CA LEU A 87 -12.84 -19.19 -4.78
C LEU A 87 -13.48 -19.07 -6.16
N ARG A 88 -12.76 -18.56 -7.15
CA ARG A 88 -13.31 -18.31 -8.48
C ARG A 88 -13.13 -19.47 -9.46
N GLY A 89 -11.99 -20.14 -9.39
CA GLY A 89 -11.62 -21.21 -10.34
C GLY A 89 -11.27 -20.74 -11.77
N ASP A 90 -11.42 -19.44 -12.09
CA ASP A 90 -11.32 -18.90 -13.46
C ASP A 90 -10.28 -17.78 -13.63
N GLY A 91 -9.38 -17.62 -12.69
CA GLY A 91 -8.35 -16.59 -12.74
C GLY A 91 -8.75 -15.27 -12.08
N VAL A 92 -7.86 -14.30 -12.10
CA VAL A 92 -7.95 -13.06 -11.31
C VAL A 92 -7.59 -11.81 -12.11
N SER A 93 -7.45 -11.91 -13.43
CA SER A 93 -6.95 -10.81 -14.27
C SER A 93 -7.88 -9.59 -14.35
N ASP A 94 -9.14 -9.74 -14.00
CA ASP A 94 -10.13 -8.67 -13.93
C ASP A 94 -10.23 -8.01 -12.55
N LEU A 95 -9.42 -8.47 -11.59
CA LEU A 95 -9.45 -7.97 -10.22
C LEU A 95 -8.44 -6.85 -9.99
N GLU A 96 -8.82 -5.96 -9.09
CA GLU A 96 -7.91 -5.00 -8.48
C GLU A 96 -7.51 -5.46 -7.07
N ALA A 97 -6.30 -5.12 -6.67
CA ALA A 97 -5.78 -5.39 -5.34
C ALA A 97 -5.56 -4.09 -4.56
N ILE A 98 -5.84 -4.11 -3.28
CA ILE A 98 -5.43 -3.07 -2.32
C ILE A 98 -4.46 -3.70 -1.35
N HIS A 99 -3.27 -3.14 -1.24
CA HIS A 99 -2.26 -3.54 -0.26
C HIS A 99 -2.09 -2.43 0.78
N VAL A 100 -2.26 -2.77 2.03
CA VAL A 100 -2.08 -1.88 3.16
C VAL A 100 -1.02 -2.40 4.12
N LYS A 101 -0.40 -1.44 4.81
CA LYS A 101 0.37 -1.67 6.03
C LYS A 101 -0.39 -1.05 7.18
N VAL A 102 -0.39 -1.71 8.33
CA VAL A 102 -0.99 -1.21 9.56
C VAL A 102 0.10 -1.04 10.62
N ALA A 103 0.01 0.04 11.35
CA ALA A 103 0.79 0.29 12.57
C ALA A 103 -0.18 0.81 13.63
N ASP A 104 -0.13 0.25 14.82
CA ASP A 104 -1.02 0.60 15.95
C ASP A 104 -2.52 0.60 15.56
N GLY A 105 -2.93 -0.39 14.75
CA GLY A 105 -4.30 -0.56 14.27
C GLY A 105 -4.74 0.46 13.21
N LYS A 106 -3.87 1.34 12.75
CA LYS A 106 -4.18 2.39 11.76
C LYS A 106 -3.42 2.19 10.45
N LEU A 107 -4.02 2.67 9.36
CA LEU A 107 -3.37 2.68 8.07
C LEU A 107 -2.05 3.47 8.14
N ALA A 108 -0.97 2.83 7.74
CA ALA A 108 0.36 3.42 7.69
C ALA A 108 0.90 3.39 6.26
N ALA A 109 1.68 4.40 5.90
CA ALA A 109 2.32 4.41 4.60
C ALA A 109 3.29 3.22 4.48
N GLY A 110 3.20 2.51 3.37
CA GLY A 110 4.11 1.42 3.04
C GLY A 110 5.51 1.97 2.73
N GLY A 111 6.55 1.24 3.14
CA GLY A 111 7.93 1.65 2.90
C GLY A 111 8.45 1.39 1.48
N GLY A 112 7.67 0.81 0.62
CA GLY A 112 8.05 0.43 -0.74
C GLY A 112 6.99 -0.47 -1.35
N PRO A 113 7.02 -0.71 -2.68
CA PRO A 113 5.94 -1.41 -3.34
C PRO A 113 5.71 -2.81 -2.78
N SER A 114 6.68 -3.68 -2.82
CA SER A 114 6.60 -5.07 -2.31
C SER A 114 7.96 -5.75 -2.40
N CYS A 115 8.01 -7.06 -2.16
CA CYS A 115 9.16 -7.86 -2.59
C CYS A 115 9.02 -8.25 -4.07
N TRP A 116 10.14 -8.48 -4.74
CA TRP A 116 10.16 -8.80 -6.17
C TRP A 116 9.38 -10.08 -6.51
N GLN A 117 9.35 -11.07 -5.62
CA GLN A 117 8.60 -12.30 -5.80
C GLN A 117 7.09 -12.06 -5.83
N CYS A 118 6.57 -11.25 -4.89
CA CYS A 118 5.15 -10.90 -4.87
C CYS A 118 4.75 -10.06 -6.08
N SER A 119 5.59 -9.10 -6.47
CA SER A 119 5.29 -8.29 -7.66
C SER A 119 5.35 -9.13 -8.94
N ARG A 120 6.18 -10.16 -8.98
CA ARG A 120 6.20 -11.12 -10.08
C ARG A 120 4.92 -11.94 -10.13
N GLU A 121 4.44 -12.44 -8.99
CA GLU A 121 3.16 -13.14 -8.90
C GLU A 121 2.00 -12.26 -9.39
N VAL A 122 1.95 -10.99 -8.96
CA VAL A 122 0.95 -10.01 -9.44
C VAL A 122 0.99 -9.83 -10.95
N LEU A 123 2.20 -9.78 -11.53
CA LEU A 123 2.40 -9.67 -12.97
C LEU A 123 1.94 -10.94 -13.69
N ASP A 124 2.35 -12.10 -13.20
CA ASP A 124 2.09 -13.40 -13.86
C ASP A 124 0.59 -13.74 -13.88
N VAL A 125 -0.16 -13.38 -12.83
CA VAL A 125 -1.63 -13.54 -12.80
C VAL A 125 -2.36 -12.40 -13.52
N GLY A 126 -1.67 -11.33 -13.88
CA GLY A 126 -2.18 -10.25 -14.71
C GLY A 126 -3.27 -9.40 -14.05
N LEU A 127 -3.14 -9.07 -12.75
CA LEU A 127 -4.14 -8.23 -12.07
C LEU A 127 -4.42 -6.92 -12.83
N ALA A 128 -5.68 -6.52 -12.88
CA ALA A 128 -6.13 -5.29 -13.56
C ALA A 128 -5.55 -4.02 -12.92
N GLY A 129 -5.31 -4.03 -11.61
CA GLY A 129 -4.73 -2.92 -10.91
C GLY A 129 -4.24 -3.29 -9.51
N PHE A 130 -3.29 -2.52 -9.02
CA PHE A 130 -2.70 -2.68 -7.71
C PHE A 130 -2.59 -1.33 -7.00
N TRP A 131 -3.25 -1.19 -5.87
CA TRP A 131 -3.28 0.04 -5.09
C TRP A 131 -2.36 -0.05 -3.88
N LEU A 132 -1.54 0.99 -3.71
CA LEU A 132 -0.67 1.17 -2.57
C LEU A 132 -0.99 2.47 -1.84
N TYR A 133 -0.88 2.45 -0.52
CA TYR A 133 -0.84 3.66 0.28
C TYR A 133 0.61 4.07 0.50
N GLU A 134 1.07 5.01 -0.33
CA GLU A 134 2.47 5.42 -0.40
C GLU A 134 2.77 6.59 0.50
N GLN A 135 4.00 6.63 0.94
CA GLN A 135 4.60 7.78 1.60
C GLN A 135 5.00 8.82 0.54
N VAL A 136 4.38 9.97 0.58
CA VAL A 136 4.76 11.09 -0.28
C VAL A 136 5.47 12.12 0.58
N PRO A 137 6.68 12.54 0.20
CA PRO A 137 7.31 13.67 0.84
C PRO A 137 6.38 14.88 0.75
N CYS A 138 6.06 15.47 1.89
CA CYS A 138 5.31 16.71 1.87
C CYS A 138 6.12 17.76 1.11
N ARG A 139 5.57 18.27 0.00
CA ARG A 139 6.16 19.37 -0.77
C ARG A 139 5.87 20.72 -0.11
N CYS A 140 5.75 20.75 1.20
CA CYS A 140 5.58 21.99 1.92
C CYS A 140 6.85 22.80 1.77
N VAL A 141 6.75 23.89 1.01
CA VAL A 141 7.81 24.89 0.94
C VAL A 141 7.74 25.67 2.24
N ALA A 142 8.83 25.69 3.00
CA ALA A 142 8.94 26.56 4.15
C ALA A 142 8.99 28.02 3.64
N TYR A 143 7.90 28.73 3.77
CA TYR A 143 7.90 30.17 3.55
C TYR A 143 8.25 30.87 4.87
N TYR A 144 9.28 31.67 4.85
CA TYR A 144 9.54 32.68 5.87
C TYR A 144 8.57 33.83 5.60
N ALA A 145 7.34 33.72 6.04
CA ALA A 145 6.39 34.81 5.94
C ALA A 145 5.89 35.16 7.34
N THR A 146 5.93 36.42 7.66
CA THR A 146 5.15 36.98 8.77
C THR A 146 3.67 36.75 8.45
N CYS A 147 3.01 35.88 9.19
CA CYS A 147 1.56 35.74 9.10
C CYS A 147 0.92 37.08 9.42
N PRO A 148 0.12 37.68 8.53
CA PRO A 148 -0.53 38.95 8.79
C PRO A 148 -1.56 38.88 9.93
N GLU A 149 -2.00 37.68 10.29
CA GLU A 149 -2.94 37.44 11.39
C GLU A 149 -2.26 37.10 12.73
N CYS A 150 -0.93 36.88 12.71
CA CYS A 150 -0.14 36.56 13.91
C CYS A 150 1.09 37.47 14.00
N PRO A 151 0.91 38.78 14.32
CA PRO A 151 2.01 39.75 14.34
C PRO A 151 3.08 39.48 15.42
N GLU A 152 2.82 38.61 16.38
CA GLU A 152 3.74 38.29 17.48
C GLU A 152 4.67 37.11 17.18
N ALA A 153 4.54 36.47 16.01
CA ALA A 153 5.48 35.42 15.61
C ALA A 153 6.82 36.05 15.26
N SER A 154 7.75 35.99 16.20
CA SER A 154 9.12 36.50 16.05
C SER A 154 9.76 36.02 14.75
N ALA A 155 10.43 36.91 14.04
CA ALA A 155 11.03 36.76 12.71
C ALA A 155 12.05 35.61 12.57
N SER A 156 12.22 34.76 13.54
CA SER A 156 13.20 33.67 13.59
C SER A 156 12.63 32.26 13.51
N ARG A 157 11.30 32.09 13.34
CA ARG A 157 10.69 30.77 13.18
C ARG A 157 10.13 30.57 11.79
N PRO A 158 10.56 29.54 11.05
CA PRO A 158 9.95 29.21 9.77
C PRO A 158 8.49 28.78 10.00
N ILE A 159 7.55 29.52 9.40
CA ILE A 159 6.14 29.12 9.36
C ILE A 159 5.99 28.21 8.14
N THR A 160 5.70 26.93 8.37
CA THR A 160 5.39 26.01 7.29
C THR A 160 3.90 26.08 7.02
N VAL A 161 3.52 26.69 5.90
CA VAL A 161 2.12 26.71 5.45
C VAL A 161 1.85 25.44 4.65
N HIS A 162 1.05 24.55 5.22
CA HIS A 162 0.62 23.32 4.56
C HIS A 162 -0.63 23.58 3.72
N HIS A 163 -0.48 23.83 2.43
CA HIS A 163 -1.61 23.88 1.52
C HIS A 163 -2.12 22.45 1.25
N GLY A 164 -3.22 22.07 1.89
CA GLY A 164 -4.06 20.92 1.49
C GLY A 164 -3.68 19.56 2.06
N CYS A 165 -2.75 19.42 3.00
CA CYS A 165 -2.44 18.13 3.59
C CYS A 165 -3.21 17.78 4.87
N GLY A 166 -4.03 18.70 5.41
CA GLY A 166 -4.88 18.43 6.59
C GLY A 166 -4.15 18.14 7.90
N LEU A 167 -2.82 18.29 7.95
CA LEU A 167 -2.01 18.05 9.13
C LEU A 167 -1.64 19.37 9.81
N HIS A 168 -2.60 20.00 10.44
CA HIS A 168 -2.34 21.00 11.48
C HIS A 168 -2.57 20.35 12.81
N ASP A 169 -1.49 19.96 13.50
CA ASP A 169 -1.52 19.84 14.94
C ASP A 169 -1.11 21.18 15.53
N GLU A 170 -1.91 21.66 16.48
CA GLU A 170 -1.69 22.89 17.21
C GLU A 170 -0.30 22.84 17.88
N GLY A 171 0.69 23.49 17.31
CA GLY A 171 1.90 23.86 18.02
C GLY A 171 3.22 23.20 17.65
N GLY A 172 3.36 22.39 16.60
CA GLY A 172 4.63 21.74 16.30
C GLY A 172 5.02 21.74 14.82
N ILE A 173 6.22 22.24 14.50
CA ILE A 173 6.85 22.03 13.19
C ILE A 173 7.34 20.59 13.14
N ILE A 174 6.60 19.70 12.46
CA ILE A 174 7.07 18.36 12.20
C ILE A 174 8.00 18.43 10.97
N LYS A 175 9.30 18.48 11.20
CA LYS A 175 10.29 18.30 10.13
C LYS A 175 10.05 16.95 9.48
N GLY A 176 9.70 16.97 8.17
CA GLY A 176 9.50 15.75 7.39
C GLY A 176 8.11 15.11 7.56
N ALA A 177 7.07 15.92 7.75
CA ALA A 177 5.71 15.41 7.70
C ALA A 177 5.50 14.65 6.39
N VAL A 178 5.15 13.38 6.51
CA VAL A 178 4.94 12.49 5.38
C VAL A 178 3.46 12.27 5.27
N THR A 179 2.90 12.70 4.16
CA THR A 179 1.50 12.42 3.84
C THR A 179 1.40 11.10 3.10
N GLY A 180 0.37 10.33 3.42
CA GLY A 180 0.06 9.13 2.65
C GLY A 180 -0.82 9.48 1.45
N ARG A 181 -0.56 8.84 0.33
CA ARG A 181 -1.35 8.96 -0.90
C ARG A 181 -1.64 7.58 -1.48
N TRP A 182 -2.86 7.39 -1.97
CA TRP A 182 -3.17 6.23 -2.78
C TRP A 182 -2.55 6.37 -4.18
N ALA A 183 -1.82 5.35 -4.60
CA ALA A 183 -1.29 5.22 -5.95
C ALA A 183 -1.80 3.93 -6.57
N ARG A 184 -2.26 4.01 -7.82
CA ARG A 184 -2.70 2.86 -8.61
C ARG A 184 -1.65 2.53 -9.65
N TYR A 185 -1.32 1.26 -9.73
CA TYR A 185 -0.39 0.68 -10.68
C TYR A 185 -1.11 -0.36 -11.55
N THR A 186 -0.74 -0.49 -12.78
CA THR A 186 -0.93 -1.73 -13.52
C THR A 186 0.01 -2.81 -12.97
N ALA A 187 -0.25 -4.09 -13.21
CA ALA A 187 0.65 -5.16 -12.78
C ALA A 187 2.10 -4.96 -13.26
N ALA A 188 2.27 -4.50 -14.50
CA ALA A 188 3.59 -4.21 -15.07
C ALA A 188 4.30 -3.03 -14.39
N GLU A 189 3.60 -1.92 -14.16
CA GLU A 189 4.14 -0.75 -13.45
C GLU A 189 4.52 -1.11 -12.01
N PHE A 190 3.68 -1.88 -11.32
CA PHE A 190 3.94 -2.36 -9.97
C PHE A 190 5.20 -3.21 -9.91
N HIS A 191 5.36 -4.16 -10.85
CA HIS A 191 6.55 -5.00 -10.92
C HIS A 191 7.80 -4.16 -11.21
N ALA A 192 7.75 -3.27 -12.20
CA ALA A 192 8.86 -2.39 -12.54
C ALA A 192 9.28 -1.47 -11.36
N ALA A 193 8.30 -0.86 -10.67
CA ALA A 193 8.56 -0.05 -9.49
C ALA A 193 9.20 -0.86 -8.36
N THR A 194 8.77 -2.11 -8.18
CA THR A 194 9.33 -3.03 -7.18
C THR A 194 10.78 -3.40 -7.50
N LEU A 195 11.08 -3.76 -8.74
CA LEU A 195 12.46 -4.08 -9.17
C LEU A 195 13.39 -2.90 -8.93
N LYS A 196 12.96 -1.70 -9.32
CA LYS A 196 13.71 -0.46 -9.07
C LYS A 196 13.97 -0.25 -7.58
N ALA A 197 12.98 -0.43 -6.72
CA ALA A 197 13.11 -0.28 -5.27
C ALA A 197 14.03 -1.34 -4.65
N CYS A 198 14.11 -2.54 -5.24
CA CYS A 198 15.01 -3.61 -4.85
C CYS A 198 16.43 -3.52 -5.45
N GLY A 199 16.71 -2.49 -6.25
CA GLY A 199 18.01 -2.35 -6.97
C GLY A 199 18.25 -3.45 -8.02
N MET A 200 17.19 -4.05 -8.52
CA MET A 200 17.26 -5.10 -9.54
C MET A 200 17.24 -4.47 -10.95
N PRO A 201 17.81 -5.16 -11.96
CA PRO A 201 17.77 -4.68 -13.35
C PRO A 201 16.32 -4.56 -13.83
N GLU A 202 16.10 -3.60 -14.73
CA GLU A 202 14.78 -3.40 -15.32
C GLU A 202 14.27 -4.68 -16.01
N PHE A 203 13.00 -4.97 -15.73
CA PHE A 203 12.30 -6.03 -16.44
C PHE A 203 12.02 -5.57 -17.87
N LYS A 204 12.61 -6.27 -18.84
CA LYS A 204 12.21 -6.12 -20.24
C LYS A 204 11.16 -7.18 -20.52
N PRO A 205 9.88 -6.79 -20.76
CA PRO A 205 8.89 -7.77 -21.15
C PRO A 205 9.38 -8.51 -22.42
N TRP A 206 9.18 -9.81 -22.44
CA TRP A 206 9.42 -10.59 -23.65
C TRP A 206 8.62 -9.94 -24.76
N ARG A 207 9.31 -9.44 -25.79
CA ARG A 207 8.63 -9.07 -27.01
C ARG A 207 7.96 -10.35 -27.49
N GLN A 208 6.64 -10.34 -27.60
CA GLN A 208 5.97 -11.36 -28.37
C GLN A 208 6.63 -11.29 -29.72
N ALA A 209 7.28 -12.38 -30.15
CA ALA A 209 7.83 -12.48 -31.49
C ALA A 209 6.64 -12.33 -32.46
N GLU A 210 6.67 -11.29 -33.27
CA GLU A 210 5.75 -11.06 -34.39
C GLU A 210 5.83 -12.21 -35.36
#